data_9ea3dcacfcc998a9c60a9c112b18e16d
#
_entry.id   9ea3dcacfcc998a9c60a9c112b18e16d
#
_cell.length_a   1.000
_cell.length_b   1.000
_cell.length_c   1.000
_cell.angle_alpha   90.00
_cell.angle_beta   90.00
_cell.angle_gamma   90.00
#
_symmetry.space_group_name_H-M   'P 1'
#
loop_
_entity.id
_entity.type
_entity.pdbx_description
1 polymer ?
#
loop_
_entity_poly.entity_id
_entity_poly.type
_entity_poly.pdbx_seq_one_letter_code
_entity_poly.pdbx_strand_id
1 'polypeptide(L)'
;LPHIARNTLFNWSAARWYECLIPILWMYERRPEPWLLQLMELLDADGIDYEKLYTYFDFQKPASKKYWTQTNHVVNTAMAFKCRALMSCLTEEDPDEFALSMYQKVMKYNSMATGHFTGDECLSGDAPIQGSECCSVAEMMYSCETLLSIGGNPFWGDLLEREAFNSMPATTTPDMWAHQYLQMTNQISAARIPDAENPYNSNNNEANMFGLEPHFGCCTANFNQAWSKFAISAVMKNERGPVVQSLVPCCAQVETPNGTVQVHIVSKYPFRDNAVIELSSDKPAETCLQIRIPGFAKKATVNGKEACPGTYFEQNILVDGVTCVTVELTFEAILQDRPYDAKVLVRGPLLFSLPVKAKVNRIEYVRDGVERRFPYCDYEMLPDSEWNYGFYSEEFEVRFEPVTDTPFSIENPPIRIKAKMVPVPWEEKGGICAISPIERKALGEAKDVLLQPYGCTNLRMTEMPYIKQ
;
A
#
# COMPACT_ATOMS: atom_id res chain seq x y z
N LEU A 1 -32.38 -16.58 0.92
CA LEU A 1 -32.98 -15.58 1.83
C LEU A 1 -33.38 -16.21 3.20
N PRO A 2 -34.20 -17.28 3.31
CA PRO A 2 -34.66 -17.79 4.62
C PRO A 2 -33.53 -18.23 5.58
N HIS A 3 -32.36 -18.58 5.05
CA HIS A 3 -31.23 -19.00 5.87
C HIS A 3 -30.47 -17.85 6.51
N ILE A 4 -30.56 -16.63 5.97
CA ILE A 4 -29.83 -15.44 6.45
C ILE A 4 -30.72 -14.52 7.30
N ALA A 5 -32.01 -14.75 7.32
CA ALA A 5 -32.98 -13.84 7.93
C ALA A 5 -32.97 -13.77 9.48
N ARG A 6 -32.10 -14.47 10.21
CA ARG A 6 -32.11 -14.52 11.68
C ARG A 6 -30.76 -14.87 12.31
N ASN A 7 -29.82 -13.91 12.40
CA ASN A 7 -28.55 -14.10 13.10
C ASN A 7 -27.75 -15.32 12.62
N THR A 8 -27.60 -15.46 11.32
CA THR A 8 -26.95 -16.61 10.68
C THR A 8 -25.44 -16.39 10.56
N LEU A 9 -25.00 -15.12 10.47
CA LEU A 9 -23.59 -14.79 10.35
C LEU A 9 -22.92 -14.84 11.73
N PHE A 10 -21.76 -15.48 11.80
CA PHE A 10 -20.96 -15.56 13.02
C PHE A 10 -19.45 -15.58 12.69
N ASN A 11 -18.62 -15.20 13.65
CA ASN A 11 -17.16 -15.15 13.49
C ASN A 11 -16.71 -14.41 12.22
N TRP A 12 -15.98 -15.08 11.34
CA TRP A 12 -15.43 -14.50 10.12
C TRP A 12 -16.50 -14.04 9.13
N SER A 13 -17.61 -14.75 9.03
CA SER A 13 -18.69 -14.35 8.12
C SER A 13 -19.37 -13.05 8.57
N ALA A 14 -19.55 -12.86 9.88
CA ALA A 14 -20.08 -11.62 10.43
C ALA A 14 -19.09 -10.45 10.26
N ALA A 15 -17.78 -10.72 10.32
CA ALA A 15 -16.75 -9.69 10.14
C ALA A 15 -16.49 -9.31 8.67
N ARG A 16 -16.82 -10.19 7.73
CA ARG A 16 -16.54 -10.00 6.28
C ARG A 16 -17.81 -10.06 5.44
N TRP A 17 -18.95 -9.75 6.00
CA TRP A 17 -20.26 -9.85 5.35
C TRP A 17 -20.33 -9.07 4.03
N TYR A 18 -19.68 -7.93 3.96
CA TYR A 18 -19.65 -7.04 2.79
C TYR A 18 -18.88 -7.63 1.59
N GLU A 19 -17.99 -8.61 1.79
CA GLU A 19 -17.32 -9.28 0.67
C GLU A 19 -18.32 -10.02 -0.23
N CYS A 20 -19.43 -10.48 0.32
CA CYS A 20 -20.52 -11.07 -0.44
C CYS A 20 -21.24 -10.05 -1.32
N LEU A 21 -21.18 -8.75 -1.00
CA LEU A 21 -21.85 -7.71 -1.80
C LEU A 21 -21.23 -7.56 -3.18
N ILE A 22 -19.93 -7.77 -3.33
CA ILE A 22 -19.21 -7.65 -4.60
C ILE A 22 -19.82 -8.57 -5.68
N PRO A 23 -19.91 -9.90 -5.49
CA PRO A 23 -20.55 -10.77 -6.46
C PRO A 23 -22.08 -10.54 -6.57
N ILE A 24 -22.75 -10.09 -5.51
CA ILE A 24 -24.18 -9.75 -5.57
C ILE A 24 -24.41 -8.55 -6.49
N LEU A 25 -23.62 -7.47 -6.33
CA LEU A 25 -23.68 -6.29 -7.20
C LEU A 25 -23.35 -6.64 -8.64
N TRP A 26 -22.29 -7.43 -8.86
CA TRP A 26 -21.94 -7.93 -10.20
C TRP A 26 -23.08 -8.72 -10.85
N MET A 27 -23.81 -9.53 -10.10
CA MET A 27 -25.00 -10.24 -10.59
C MET A 27 -26.16 -9.28 -10.86
N TYR A 28 -26.40 -8.33 -9.96
CA TYR A 28 -27.50 -7.36 -10.07
C TYR A 28 -27.36 -6.47 -11.31
N GLU A 29 -26.17 -5.99 -11.62
CA GLU A 29 -25.90 -5.22 -12.84
C GLU A 29 -26.25 -5.98 -14.12
N ARG A 30 -26.11 -7.30 -14.15
CA ARG A 30 -26.38 -8.16 -15.32
C ARG A 30 -27.78 -8.71 -15.35
N ARG A 31 -28.35 -8.91 -14.19
CA ARG A 31 -29.68 -9.44 -13.99
C ARG A 31 -30.32 -8.82 -12.74
N PRO A 32 -31.02 -7.69 -12.89
CA PRO A 32 -31.58 -6.95 -11.75
C PRO A 32 -32.78 -7.68 -11.15
N GLU A 33 -32.52 -8.52 -10.17
CA GLU A 33 -33.51 -9.26 -9.41
C GLU A 33 -33.66 -8.62 -8.01
N PRO A 34 -34.87 -8.20 -7.57
CA PRO A 34 -35.05 -7.50 -6.29
C PRO A 34 -34.57 -8.28 -5.06
N TRP A 35 -34.57 -9.60 -5.11
CA TRP A 35 -34.08 -10.43 -4.00
C TRP A 35 -32.57 -10.30 -3.75
N LEU A 36 -31.78 -9.86 -4.74
CA LEU A 36 -30.35 -9.60 -4.56
C LEU A 36 -30.14 -8.41 -3.62
N LEU A 37 -30.92 -7.34 -3.79
CA LEU A 37 -30.88 -6.17 -2.92
C LEU A 37 -31.36 -6.53 -1.49
N GLN A 38 -32.43 -7.30 -1.37
CA GLN A 38 -32.89 -7.82 -0.07
C GLN A 38 -31.82 -8.69 0.63
N LEU A 39 -31.03 -9.44 -0.15
CA LEU A 39 -29.92 -10.21 0.41
C LEU A 39 -28.82 -9.30 0.95
N MET A 40 -28.50 -8.20 0.27
CA MET A 40 -27.53 -7.21 0.77
C MET A 40 -27.99 -6.59 2.09
N GLU A 41 -29.26 -6.16 2.19
CA GLU A 41 -29.86 -5.63 3.42
C GLU A 41 -29.79 -6.63 4.58
N LEU A 42 -30.06 -7.92 4.33
CA LEU A 42 -29.99 -8.96 5.33
C LEU A 42 -28.55 -9.22 5.81
N LEU A 43 -27.57 -9.16 4.90
CA LEU A 43 -26.15 -9.32 5.23
C LEU A 43 -25.65 -8.13 6.09
N ASP A 44 -26.04 -6.92 5.75
CA ASP A 44 -25.71 -5.71 6.53
C ASP A 44 -26.33 -5.78 7.94
N ALA A 45 -27.61 -6.15 8.05
CA ALA A 45 -28.32 -6.25 9.31
C ALA A 45 -27.80 -7.36 10.24
N ASP A 46 -27.20 -8.43 9.69
CA ASP A 46 -26.69 -9.59 10.45
C ASP A 46 -25.17 -9.54 10.66
N GLY A 47 -24.47 -8.67 9.94
CA GLY A 47 -23.03 -8.46 10.00
C GLY A 47 -22.59 -7.57 11.15
N ILE A 48 -21.26 -7.39 11.29
CA ILE A 48 -20.69 -6.41 12.22
C ILE A 48 -20.99 -5.00 11.71
N ASP A 49 -21.61 -4.18 12.58
CA ASP A 49 -21.84 -2.76 12.34
C ASP A 49 -20.52 -1.98 12.51
N TYR A 50 -19.82 -1.78 11.39
CA TYR A 50 -18.54 -1.07 11.36
C TYR A 50 -18.70 0.44 11.59
N GLU A 51 -19.83 1.06 11.25
CA GLU A 51 -20.06 2.48 11.55
C GLU A 51 -20.10 2.73 13.04
N LYS A 52 -20.85 1.91 13.76
CA LYS A 52 -20.91 1.95 15.23
C LYS A 52 -19.55 1.65 15.84
N LEU A 53 -18.85 0.63 15.35
CA LEU A 53 -17.52 0.24 15.82
C LEU A 53 -16.53 1.39 15.71
N TYR A 54 -16.49 2.06 14.56
CA TYR A 54 -15.55 3.16 14.31
C TYR A 54 -16.05 4.51 14.84
N THR A 55 -17.32 4.65 15.18
CA THR A 55 -17.83 5.81 15.95
C THR A 55 -17.22 5.85 17.35
N TYR A 56 -17.15 4.71 18.02
CA TYR A 56 -16.62 4.55 19.38
C TYR A 56 -15.18 4.03 19.43
N PHE A 57 -14.43 4.15 18.38
CA PHE A 57 -13.11 3.57 18.13
C PHE A 57 -12.26 3.31 19.40
N ASP A 58 -12.27 2.06 19.87
CA ASP A 58 -11.58 1.63 21.10
C ASP A 58 -10.10 1.24 20.87
N PHE A 59 -9.65 1.21 19.60
CA PHE A 59 -8.33 0.71 19.21
C PHE A 59 -7.25 1.81 19.21
N GLN A 60 -7.23 2.61 20.26
CA GLN A 60 -6.28 3.71 20.45
C GLN A 60 -4.95 3.26 21.05
N LYS A 61 -4.86 1.99 21.45
CA LYS A 61 -3.66 1.36 22.00
C LYS A 61 -3.40 0.03 21.30
N PRO A 62 -2.13 -0.39 21.23
CA PRO A 62 -1.80 -1.69 20.68
C PRO A 62 -2.62 -2.81 21.30
N ALA A 63 -3.23 -3.65 20.48
CA ALA A 63 -3.92 -4.84 20.92
C ALA A 63 -2.92 -5.90 21.38
N SER A 64 -3.35 -6.82 22.23
CA SER A 64 -2.52 -7.98 22.61
C SER A 64 -3.21 -9.27 22.20
N LYS A 65 -2.46 -10.34 22.03
CA LYS A 65 -2.97 -11.67 21.66
C LYS A 65 -4.11 -12.15 22.55
N LYS A 66 -4.11 -11.74 23.81
CA LYS A 66 -5.17 -12.04 24.79
C LYS A 66 -6.52 -11.39 24.44
N TYR A 67 -6.48 -10.25 23.75
CA TYR A 67 -7.67 -9.46 23.38
C TYR A 67 -7.91 -9.47 21.86
N TRP A 68 -7.45 -10.52 21.20
CA TRP A 68 -7.71 -10.71 19.78
C TRP A 68 -9.21 -10.87 19.52
N THR A 69 -9.72 -10.13 18.55
CA THR A 69 -11.11 -10.23 18.07
C THR A 69 -11.13 -9.99 16.55
N GLN A 70 -12.20 -10.42 15.89
CA GLN A 70 -12.39 -10.13 14.47
C GLN A 70 -12.43 -8.62 14.17
N THR A 71 -12.85 -7.80 15.14
CA THR A 71 -13.03 -6.35 14.96
C THR A 71 -11.74 -5.55 15.07
N ASN A 72 -10.69 -6.07 15.71
CA ASN A 72 -9.37 -5.45 15.77
C ASN A 72 -8.33 -6.14 14.90
N HIS A 73 -8.72 -7.20 14.21
CA HIS A 73 -7.87 -7.90 13.24
C HIS A 73 -7.57 -7.01 12.04
N VAL A 74 -6.28 -6.83 11.73
CA VAL A 74 -5.80 -5.81 10.80
C VAL A 74 -6.31 -6.01 9.37
N VAL A 75 -6.43 -7.27 8.92
CA VAL A 75 -6.95 -7.58 7.57
C VAL A 75 -8.43 -7.25 7.47
N ASN A 76 -9.23 -7.59 8.50
CA ASN A 76 -10.65 -7.21 8.54
C ASN A 76 -10.83 -5.68 8.56
N THR A 77 -9.93 -4.97 9.25
CA THR A 77 -9.88 -3.50 9.20
C THR A 77 -9.66 -3.00 7.78
N ALA A 78 -8.63 -3.52 7.08
CA ALA A 78 -8.34 -3.15 5.69
C ALA A 78 -9.52 -3.43 4.74
N MET A 79 -10.15 -4.60 4.90
CA MET A 79 -11.32 -4.99 4.09
C MET A 79 -12.54 -4.13 4.36
N ALA A 80 -12.76 -3.69 5.60
CA ALA A 80 -13.97 -2.97 6.02
C ALA A 80 -14.10 -1.55 5.43
N PHE A 81 -13.03 -0.94 4.94
CA PHE A 81 -13.07 0.40 4.34
C PHE A 81 -14.12 0.51 3.21
N LYS A 82 -14.33 -0.55 2.43
CA LYS A 82 -15.26 -0.58 1.30
C LYS A 82 -16.72 -0.91 1.68
N CYS A 83 -17.01 -1.28 2.94
CA CYS A 83 -18.30 -1.87 3.30
C CYS A 83 -19.49 -0.93 3.02
N ARG A 84 -19.41 0.35 3.43
CA ARG A 84 -20.50 1.33 3.21
C ARG A 84 -20.56 1.79 1.75
N ALA A 85 -19.42 1.92 1.09
CA ALA A 85 -19.40 2.20 -0.34
C ALA A 85 -20.13 1.12 -1.17
N LEU A 86 -19.95 -0.15 -0.83
CA LEU A 86 -20.69 -1.25 -1.46
C LEU A 86 -22.21 -1.19 -1.18
N MET A 87 -22.61 -0.65 -0.04
CA MET A 87 -24.02 -0.45 0.30
C MET A 87 -24.62 0.83 -0.31
N SER A 88 -23.80 1.78 -0.76
CA SER A 88 -24.29 3.09 -1.26
C SER A 88 -25.21 2.99 -2.48
N CYS A 89 -25.20 1.86 -3.19
CA CYS A 89 -26.18 1.60 -4.26
C CYS A 89 -27.62 1.40 -3.75
N LEU A 90 -27.81 1.14 -2.45
CA LEU A 90 -29.11 1.01 -1.77
C LEU A 90 -29.48 2.25 -0.95
N THR A 91 -28.49 3.09 -0.64
CA THR A 91 -28.64 4.30 0.15
C THR A 91 -28.24 5.50 -0.70
N GLU A 92 -28.69 6.68 -0.33
CA GLU A 92 -28.23 7.95 -0.96
C GLU A 92 -27.01 8.55 -0.23
N GLU A 93 -26.30 7.75 0.57
CA GLU A 93 -25.14 8.15 1.33
C GLU A 93 -23.92 8.36 0.43
N ASP A 94 -23.05 9.28 0.84
CA ASP A 94 -21.76 9.48 0.20
C ASP A 94 -20.89 8.21 0.38
N PRO A 95 -20.45 7.54 -0.69
CA PRO A 95 -19.67 6.30 -0.60
C PRO A 95 -18.34 6.47 0.12
N ASP A 96 -17.81 7.69 0.21
CA ASP A 96 -16.49 7.97 0.78
C ASP A 96 -16.53 8.40 2.27
N GLU A 97 -17.64 8.92 2.77
CA GLU A 97 -17.73 9.55 4.10
C GLU A 97 -17.26 8.60 5.21
N PHE A 98 -17.83 7.40 5.26
CA PHE A 98 -17.44 6.40 6.26
C PHE A 98 -15.96 6.02 6.13
N ALA A 99 -15.50 5.71 4.92
CA ALA A 99 -14.13 5.27 4.67
C ALA A 99 -13.10 6.32 5.05
N LEU A 100 -13.33 7.60 4.71
CA LEU A 100 -12.46 8.72 5.09
C LEU A 100 -12.42 8.92 6.62
N SER A 101 -13.58 8.86 7.28
CA SER A 101 -13.67 8.96 8.75
C SER A 101 -12.92 7.80 9.43
N MET A 102 -13.12 6.59 8.93
CA MET A 102 -12.42 5.39 9.42
C MET A 102 -10.90 5.51 9.24
N TYR A 103 -10.44 5.93 8.04
CA TYR A 103 -9.02 6.12 7.75
C TYR A 103 -8.38 7.13 8.71
N GLN A 104 -8.99 8.28 8.90
CA GLN A 104 -8.48 9.29 9.83
C GLN A 104 -8.31 8.77 11.26
N LYS A 105 -9.27 7.97 11.75
CA LYS A 105 -9.21 7.39 13.09
C LYS A 105 -8.14 6.31 13.22
N VAL A 106 -8.06 5.41 12.25
CA VAL A 106 -7.04 4.35 12.24
C VAL A 106 -5.65 4.97 12.17
N MET A 107 -5.43 5.92 11.25
CA MET A 107 -4.13 6.57 11.05
C MET A 107 -3.69 7.44 12.23
N LYS A 108 -4.63 7.98 12.99
CA LYS A 108 -4.30 8.77 14.18
C LYS A 108 -3.56 7.97 15.26
N TYR A 109 -3.82 6.67 15.37
CA TYR A 109 -3.34 5.84 16.47
C TYR A 109 -2.47 4.65 16.02
N ASN A 110 -2.52 4.30 14.74
CA ASN A 110 -1.86 3.10 14.21
C ASN A 110 -1.14 3.36 12.88
N SER A 111 -0.71 4.59 12.63
CA SER A 111 -0.16 4.96 11.32
C SER A 111 1.21 4.36 11.03
N MET A 112 1.41 3.93 9.80
CA MET A 112 2.69 3.58 9.20
C MET A 112 3.11 4.65 8.19
N ALA A 113 4.41 4.86 8.00
CA ALA A 113 4.92 5.91 7.10
C ALA A 113 4.49 5.72 5.63
N THR A 114 4.21 4.51 5.21
CA THR A 114 3.75 4.18 3.85
C THR A 114 2.34 4.67 3.53
N GLY A 115 1.59 5.16 4.51
CA GLY A 115 0.16 5.49 4.38
C GLY A 115 -0.74 4.35 4.82
N HIS A 116 -0.18 3.17 5.06
CA HIS A 116 -0.86 2.05 5.70
C HIS A 116 -0.93 2.22 7.22
N PHE A 117 -1.49 1.24 7.89
CA PHE A 117 -1.53 1.14 9.35
C PHE A 117 -0.80 -0.12 9.83
N THR A 118 -0.33 -0.07 11.06
CA THR A 118 0.35 -1.20 11.67
C THR A 118 -0.64 -2.23 12.18
N GLY A 119 -0.25 -3.48 12.11
CA GLY A 119 -0.96 -4.61 12.68
C GLY A 119 -0.13 -5.87 12.56
N ASP A 120 0.19 -6.43 13.71
CA ASP A 120 0.94 -7.67 13.80
C ASP A 120 0.04 -8.91 13.99
N GLU A 121 -1.14 -8.88 13.57
CA GLU A 121 -2.39 -9.64 13.57
C GLU A 121 -3.53 -8.68 13.92
N CYS A 122 -3.37 -7.89 14.98
CA CYS A 122 -4.28 -6.84 15.42
C CYS A 122 -3.58 -5.49 15.34
N LEU A 123 -4.37 -4.39 15.31
CA LEU A 123 -3.86 -3.02 15.32
C LEU A 123 -2.83 -2.83 16.44
N SER A 124 -1.63 -2.32 16.13
CA SER A 124 -0.46 -2.40 17.01
C SER A 124 0.22 -1.06 17.32
N GLY A 125 -0.44 0.07 17.04
CA GLY A 125 0.09 1.41 17.36
C GLY A 125 0.84 2.04 16.18
N ASP A 126 1.68 3.04 16.46
CA ASP A 126 2.34 3.86 15.43
C ASP A 126 3.88 3.87 15.53
N ALA A 127 4.43 2.92 16.30
CA ALA A 127 5.88 2.81 16.44
C ALA A 127 6.52 2.19 15.17
N PRO A 128 7.68 2.70 14.72
CA PRO A 128 8.33 2.26 13.48
C PRO A 128 8.84 0.82 13.50
N ILE A 129 8.83 0.19 14.66
CA ILE A 129 9.21 -1.22 14.89
C ILE A 129 7.99 -2.14 14.99
N GLN A 130 6.77 -1.62 14.86
CA GLN A 130 5.57 -2.43 14.75
C GLN A 130 5.38 -2.90 13.30
N GLY A 131 4.87 -4.12 13.18
CA GLY A 131 4.70 -4.74 11.88
C GLY A 131 3.43 -4.28 11.14
N SER A 132 3.46 -4.46 9.82
CA SER A 132 2.27 -4.40 8.97
C SER A 132 2.17 -5.69 8.19
N GLU A 133 1.03 -6.36 8.32
CA GLU A 133 0.76 -7.64 7.68
C GLU A 133 0.60 -7.50 6.16
N CYS A 134 1.25 -8.36 5.38
CA CYS A 134 1.16 -8.41 3.92
C CYS A 134 -0.30 -8.54 3.42
N CYS A 135 -1.12 -9.36 4.08
CA CYS A 135 -2.54 -9.51 3.73
C CYS A 135 -3.31 -8.20 3.91
N SER A 136 -3.01 -7.44 4.96
CA SER A 136 -3.64 -6.16 5.22
C SER A 136 -3.33 -5.13 4.13
N VAL A 137 -2.07 -5.09 3.66
CA VAL A 137 -1.66 -4.24 2.54
C VAL A 137 -2.43 -4.60 1.28
N ALA A 138 -2.47 -5.90 0.92
CA ALA A 138 -3.18 -6.38 -0.26
C ALA A 138 -4.69 -6.05 -0.23
N GLU A 139 -5.33 -6.23 0.92
CA GLU A 139 -6.77 -5.97 1.09
C GLU A 139 -7.07 -4.46 1.17
N MET A 140 -6.15 -3.63 1.70
CA MET A 140 -6.29 -2.17 1.63
C MET A 140 -6.18 -1.67 0.19
N MET A 141 -5.26 -2.20 -0.61
CA MET A 141 -5.19 -1.90 -2.03
C MET A 141 -6.54 -2.21 -2.72
N TYR A 142 -7.11 -3.38 -2.46
CA TYR A 142 -8.41 -3.75 -3.04
C TYR A 142 -9.57 -2.88 -2.53
N SER A 143 -9.55 -2.45 -1.28
CA SER A 143 -10.52 -1.49 -0.76
C SER A 143 -10.41 -0.13 -1.45
N CYS A 144 -9.19 0.38 -1.68
CA CYS A 144 -8.96 1.61 -2.43
C CYS A 144 -9.47 1.51 -3.88
N GLU A 145 -9.21 0.39 -4.56
CA GLU A 145 -9.71 0.12 -5.93
C GLU A 145 -11.24 0.10 -5.99
N THR A 146 -11.88 -0.51 -4.99
CA THR A 146 -13.34 -0.56 -4.88
C THR A 146 -13.92 0.84 -4.63
N LEU A 147 -13.33 1.60 -3.70
CA LEU A 147 -13.74 2.98 -3.40
C LEU A 147 -13.57 3.90 -4.61
N LEU A 148 -12.46 3.75 -5.35
CA LEU A 148 -12.26 4.46 -6.62
C LEU A 148 -13.32 4.11 -7.66
N SER A 149 -13.69 2.84 -7.77
CA SER A 149 -14.69 2.40 -8.77
C SER A 149 -16.10 2.88 -8.46
N ILE A 150 -16.44 3.12 -7.20
CA ILE A 150 -17.76 3.55 -6.76
C ILE A 150 -17.85 5.07 -6.62
N GLY A 151 -16.97 5.67 -5.79
CA GLY A 151 -17.00 7.09 -5.46
C GLY A 151 -16.15 7.96 -6.39
N GLY A 152 -15.10 7.40 -6.99
CA GLY A 152 -14.20 8.15 -7.88
C GLY A 152 -13.30 9.17 -7.14
N ASN A 153 -13.19 9.13 -5.83
CA ASN A 153 -12.40 10.09 -5.07
C ASN A 153 -10.88 9.85 -5.28
N PRO A 154 -10.12 10.83 -5.83
CA PRO A 154 -8.71 10.68 -6.16
C PRO A 154 -7.81 10.37 -4.95
N PHE A 155 -8.25 10.68 -3.73
CA PHE A 155 -7.56 10.33 -2.49
C PHE A 155 -7.23 8.83 -2.40
N TRP A 156 -8.20 7.98 -2.78
CA TRP A 156 -7.99 6.52 -2.75
C TRP A 156 -6.97 6.07 -3.79
N GLY A 157 -6.85 6.77 -4.90
CA GLY A 157 -5.80 6.53 -5.89
C GLY A 157 -4.40 6.88 -5.38
N ASP A 158 -4.28 7.97 -4.62
CA ASP A 158 -3.01 8.35 -3.99
C ASP A 158 -2.58 7.33 -2.92
N LEU A 159 -3.53 6.86 -2.11
CA LEU A 159 -3.27 5.84 -1.11
C LEU A 159 -2.91 4.49 -1.76
N LEU A 160 -3.66 4.10 -2.80
CA LEU A 160 -3.38 2.88 -3.57
C LEU A 160 -1.96 2.88 -4.14
N GLU A 161 -1.50 3.97 -4.71
CA GLU A 161 -0.12 4.09 -5.23
C GLU A 161 0.93 4.04 -4.12
N ARG A 162 0.67 4.65 -2.95
CA ARG A 162 1.57 4.52 -1.80
C ARG A 162 1.71 3.07 -1.33
N GLU A 163 0.62 2.32 -1.28
CA GLU A 163 0.65 0.90 -0.95
C GLU A 163 1.38 0.08 -2.02
N ALA A 164 1.00 0.26 -3.28
CA ALA A 164 1.53 -0.49 -4.41
C ALA A 164 3.04 -0.27 -4.66
N PHE A 165 3.56 0.93 -4.36
CA PHE A 165 4.95 1.25 -4.66
C PHE A 165 5.88 1.23 -3.45
N ASN A 166 5.34 1.06 -2.24
CA ASN A 166 6.13 0.97 -1.02
C ASN A 166 5.84 -0.32 -0.26
N SER A 167 4.67 -0.43 0.38
CA SER A 167 4.34 -1.55 1.28
C SER A 167 4.35 -2.88 0.53
N MET A 168 3.71 -2.96 -0.63
CA MET A 168 3.55 -4.22 -1.35
C MET A 168 4.90 -4.81 -1.84
N PRO A 169 5.77 -4.08 -2.57
CA PRO A 169 7.05 -4.63 -3.03
C PRO A 169 8.03 -4.91 -1.87
N ALA A 170 7.94 -4.19 -0.76
CA ALA A 170 8.82 -4.39 0.39
C ALA A 170 8.56 -5.69 1.16
N THR A 171 7.42 -6.34 0.95
CA THR A 171 7.08 -7.62 1.58
C THR A 171 7.78 -8.80 0.92
N THR A 172 8.41 -8.63 -0.23
CA THR A 172 9.01 -9.72 -0.99
C THR A 172 10.50 -9.51 -1.26
N THR A 173 11.20 -10.61 -1.55
CA THR A 173 12.51 -10.53 -2.21
C THR A 173 12.34 -10.05 -3.65
N PRO A 174 13.37 -9.41 -4.28
CA PRO A 174 13.26 -8.90 -5.66
C PRO A 174 12.88 -9.95 -6.70
N ASP A 175 13.23 -11.22 -6.47
CA ASP A 175 12.89 -12.36 -7.32
C ASP A 175 11.50 -12.95 -7.02
N MET A 176 10.79 -12.41 -6.01
CA MET A 176 9.46 -12.82 -5.56
C MET A 176 9.36 -14.29 -5.07
N TRP A 177 10.49 -14.96 -4.77
CA TRP A 177 10.47 -16.33 -4.24
C TRP A 177 10.18 -16.41 -2.75
N ALA A 178 10.43 -15.35 -2.01
CA ALA A 178 10.15 -15.28 -0.59
C ALA A 178 9.38 -13.99 -0.24
N HIS A 179 8.48 -14.11 0.71
CA HIS A 179 7.78 -12.95 1.31
C HIS A 179 7.90 -13.01 2.83
N GLN A 180 7.64 -11.88 3.49
CA GLN A 180 7.47 -11.82 4.95
C GLN A 180 5.99 -11.56 5.30
N TYR A 181 5.57 -12.01 6.48
CA TYR A 181 4.25 -11.70 7.02
C TYR A 181 4.21 -10.23 7.48
N LEU A 182 5.14 -9.85 8.35
CA LEU A 182 5.25 -8.50 8.89
C LEU A 182 6.44 -7.76 8.31
N GLN A 183 6.22 -6.56 7.80
CA GLN A 183 7.24 -5.58 7.47
C GLN A 183 7.22 -4.43 8.47
N MET A 184 8.38 -3.88 8.81
CA MET A 184 8.55 -2.70 9.66
C MET A 184 9.17 -1.56 8.86
N THR A 185 8.84 -0.31 9.18
CA THR A 185 9.50 0.85 8.57
C THR A 185 10.96 0.99 9.02
N ASN A 186 11.25 0.61 10.27
CA ASN A 186 12.62 0.49 10.79
C ASN A 186 12.92 -1.00 11.04
N GLN A 187 13.36 -1.68 10.01
CA GLN A 187 13.64 -3.11 9.98
C GLN A 187 15.13 -3.35 9.73
N ILE A 188 15.92 -3.46 10.78
CA ILE A 188 17.36 -3.69 10.67
C ILE A 188 17.71 -5.17 10.51
N SER A 189 16.80 -6.08 10.87
CA SER A 189 16.91 -7.51 10.62
C SER A 189 15.55 -8.10 10.22
N ALA A 190 15.59 -9.24 9.56
CA ALA A 190 14.42 -10.08 9.27
C ALA A 190 14.81 -11.52 9.66
N ALA A 191 14.73 -11.83 10.94
CA ALA A 191 15.21 -13.06 11.56
C ALA A 191 14.34 -13.38 12.78
N ARG A 192 14.53 -14.57 13.34
CA ARG A 192 13.88 -14.91 14.61
C ARG A 192 14.33 -13.97 15.71
N ILE A 193 13.39 -13.29 16.33
CA ILE A 193 13.63 -12.36 17.43
C ILE A 193 13.62 -13.16 18.74
N PRO A 194 14.52 -12.91 19.71
CA PRO A 194 14.40 -13.50 21.04
C PRO A 194 13.07 -13.15 21.70
N ASP A 195 12.42 -14.10 22.37
CA ASP A 195 11.08 -13.91 22.94
C ASP A 195 10.98 -12.69 23.88
N ALA A 196 12.05 -12.41 24.64
CA ALA A 196 12.11 -11.26 25.55
C ALA A 196 12.15 -9.90 24.83
N GLU A 197 12.55 -9.89 23.57
CA GLU A 197 12.72 -8.67 22.74
C GLU A 197 11.66 -8.58 21.64
N ASN A 198 10.70 -9.52 21.57
CA ASN A 198 9.65 -9.53 20.57
C ASN A 198 8.75 -8.28 20.70
N PRO A 199 8.75 -7.35 19.72
CA PRO A 199 7.92 -6.14 19.77
C PRO A 199 6.44 -6.41 19.44
N TYR A 200 6.13 -7.58 18.88
CA TYR A 200 4.79 -7.90 18.39
C TYR A 200 3.86 -8.30 19.52
N ASN A 201 2.78 -7.54 19.70
CA ASN A 201 1.83 -7.76 20.78
C ASN A 201 0.87 -8.92 20.52
N SER A 202 0.58 -9.23 19.26
CA SER A 202 -0.41 -10.22 18.85
C SER A 202 0.11 -11.33 17.94
N ASN A 203 1.41 -11.29 17.58
CA ASN A 203 2.04 -12.29 16.74
C ASN A 203 3.31 -12.89 17.37
N ASN A 204 3.88 -13.90 16.70
CA ASN A 204 5.08 -14.60 17.15
C ASN A 204 6.37 -13.89 16.68
N ASN A 205 7.49 -14.34 17.18
CA ASN A 205 8.82 -13.79 16.98
C ASN A 205 9.48 -14.15 15.63
N GLU A 206 8.79 -14.85 14.74
CA GLU A 206 9.24 -15.24 13.40
C GLU A 206 8.49 -14.47 12.30
N ALA A 207 7.52 -13.66 12.66
CA ALA A 207 6.60 -13.04 11.71
C ALA A 207 7.27 -12.09 10.71
N ASN A 208 8.47 -11.59 10.98
CA ASN A 208 9.25 -10.75 10.06
C ASN A 208 10.24 -11.53 9.19
N MET A 209 10.35 -12.86 9.34
CA MET A 209 11.23 -13.66 8.50
C MET A 209 10.73 -13.74 7.06
N PHE A 210 11.66 -13.81 6.12
CA PHE A 210 11.33 -14.09 4.72
C PHE A 210 11.28 -15.59 4.48
N GLY A 211 10.29 -16.03 3.68
CA GLY A 211 10.14 -17.44 3.30
C GLY A 211 8.97 -17.61 2.35
N LEU A 212 8.76 -18.85 1.90
CA LEU A 212 7.57 -19.18 1.13
C LEU A 212 6.33 -19.16 2.03
N GLU A 213 6.51 -19.67 3.23
CA GLU A 213 5.42 -19.83 4.20
C GLU A 213 5.99 -19.94 5.62
N PRO A 214 6.67 -18.94 6.17
CA PRO A 214 7.09 -19.03 7.57
C PRO A 214 5.85 -18.92 8.48
N HIS A 215 5.07 -19.98 8.58
CA HIS A 215 3.81 -20.16 9.31
C HIS A 215 2.59 -19.36 8.82
N PHE A 216 2.66 -18.64 7.68
CA PHE A 216 1.63 -17.68 7.25
C PHE A 216 1.29 -17.81 5.76
N GLY A 217 0.67 -18.93 5.37
CA GLY A 217 0.28 -19.21 3.98
C GLY A 217 -0.75 -18.26 3.37
N CYS A 218 -1.50 -17.51 4.20
CA CYS A 218 -2.44 -16.49 3.71
C CYS A 218 -1.77 -15.39 2.88
N CYS A 219 -0.56 -14.97 3.26
CA CYS A 219 0.18 -13.92 2.56
C CYS A 219 0.60 -14.36 1.14
N THR A 220 0.89 -15.63 0.92
CA THR A 220 1.20 -16.17 -0.43
C THR A 220 0.03 -15.96 -1.39
N ALA A 221 -1.21 -16.18 -0.95
CA ALA A 221 -2.40 -15.96 -1.77
C ALA A 221 -2.67 -14.46 -1.98
N ASN A 222 -2.62 -13.66 -0.90
CA ASN A 222 -2.95 -12.24 -0.95
C ASN A 222 -1.93 -11.42 -1.74
N PHE A 223 -0.65 -11.72 -1.62
CA PHE A 223 0.38 -11.09 -2.44
C PHE A 223 0.11 -11.23 -3.93
N ASN A 224 -0.24 -12.44 -4.40
CA ASN A 224 -0.51 -12.69 -5.81
C ASN A 224 -1.72 -11.91 -6.34
N GLN A 225 -2.77 -11.74 -5.53
CA GLN A 225 -3.96 -11.00 -5.98
C GLN A 225 -3.76 -9.48 -6.03
N ALA A 226 -2.91 -8.91 -5.17
CA ALA A 226 -2.71 -7.46 -5.06
C ALA A 226 -2.24 -6.83 -6.37
N TRP A 227 -1.16 -7.36 -6.95
CA TRP A 227 -0.61 -6.85 -8.22
C TRP A 227 -1.56 -7.03 -9.39
N SER A 228 -2.27 -8.16 -9.46
CA SER A 228 -3.22 -8.44 -10.52
C SER A 228 -4.42 -7.47 -10.49
N LYS A 229 -4.95 -7.19 -9.30
CA LYS A 229 -6.03 -6.22 -9.11
C LYS A 229 -5.58 -4.79 -9.39
N PHE A 230 -4.41 -4.40 -8.92
CA PHE A 230 -3.82 -3.08 -9.20
C PHE A 230 -3.65 -2.86 -10.71
N ALA A 231 -3.15 -3.85 -11.44
CA ALA A 231 -2.97 -3.75 -12.89
C ALA A 231 -4.30 -3.54 -13.63
N ILE A 232 -5.37 -4.24 -13.22
CA ILE A 232 -6.72 -4.06 -13.79
C ILE A 232 -7.27 -2.68 -13.45
N SER A 233 -6.98 -2.15 -12.28
CA SER A 233 -7.49 -0.87 -11.79
C SER A 233 -6.71 0.35 -12.30
N ALA A 234 -5.56 0.16 -12.99
CA ALA A 234 -4.78 1.27 -13.53
C ALA A 234 -5.54 2.11 -14.57
N VAL A 235 -6.42 1.46 -15.35
CA VAL A 235 -7.34 2.12 -16.27
C VAL A 235 -8.75 1.60 -16.00
N MET A 236 -9.61 2.47 -15.51
CA MET A 236 -11.02 2.24 -15.29
C MET A 236 -11.85 2.88 -16.41
N LYS A 237 -13.15 2.81 -16.34
CA LYS A 237 -14.08 3.50 -17.24
C LYS A 237 -15.30 4.02 -16.51
N ASN A 238 -15.91 5.04 -17.08
CA ASN A 238 -17.26 5.44 -16.74
C ASN A 238 -18.10 5.60 -18.03
N GLU A 239 -19.30 6.15 -17.92
CA GLU A 239 -20.22 6.34 -19.06
C GLU A 239 -19.63 7.25 -20.15
N ARG A 240 -18.66 8.13 -19.81
CA ARG A 240 -18.07 9.09 -20.73
C ARG A 240 -16.82 8.57 -21.45
N GLY A 241 -16.15 7.54 -20.89
CA GLY A 241 -14.94 6.98 -21.50
C GLY A 241 -13.91 6.45 -20.50
N PRO A 242 -12.64 6.33 -20.94
CA PRO A 242 -11.56 5.82 -20.12
C PRO A 242 -11.17 6.78 -18.99
N VAL A 243 -10.87 6.21 -17.83
CA VAL A 243 -10.39 6.91 -16.63
C VAL A 243 -9.04 6.32 -16.24
N VAL A 244 -7.96 7.05 -16.49
CA VAL A 244 -6.61 6.65 -16.10
C VAL A 244 -6.41 6.95 -14.62
N GLN A 245 -6.38 5.91 -13.79
CA GLN A 245 -6.20 6.02 -12.33
C GLN A 245 -4.74 6.05 -11.91
N SER A 246 -3.88 5.35 -12.64
CA SER A 246 -2.43 5.37 -12.40
C SER A 246 -1.67 5.47 -13.72
N LEU A 247 -0.54 6.18 -13.69
CA LEU A 247 0.31 6.37 -14.87
C LEU A 247 1.32 5.24 -15.07
N VAL A 248 1.12 4.07 -14.46
CA VAL A 248 1.97 2.89 -14.67
C VAL A 248 1.89 2.40 -16.12
N PRO A 249 2.98 1.82 -16.67
CA PRO A 249 2.97 1.29 -18.02
C PRO A 249 1.96 0.13 -18.11
N CYS A 250 0.95 0.29 -18.97
CA CYS A 250 -0.07 -0.74 -19.20
C CYS A 250 -0.79 -0.55 -20.53
N CYS A 251 -1.54 -1.58 -20.93
CA CYS A 251 -2.48 -1.54 -22.05
C CYS A 251 -3.86 -1.93 -21.55
N ALA A 252 -4.89 -1.19 -21.95
CA ALA A 252 -6.26 -1.47 -21.63
C ALA A 252 -7.16 -1.27 -22.86
N GLN A 253 -8.23 -2.04 -22.92
CA GLN A 253 -9.29 -1.88 -23.91
C GLN A 253 -10.54 -1.39 -23.20
N VAL A 254 -11.10 -0.28 -23.66
CA VAL A 254 -12.25 0.37 -23.05
C VAL A 254 -13.39 0.47 -24.07
N GLU A 255 -14.50 -0.17 -23.76
CA GLU A 255 -15.75 -0.01 -24.52
C GLU A 255 -16.39 1.32 -24.16
N THR A 256 -16.64 2.15 -25.17
CA THR A 256 -17.31 3.45 -25.07
C THR A 256 -18.60 3.44 -25.90
N PRO A 257 -19.52 4.39 -25.70
CA PRO A 257 -20.74 4.48 -26.55
C PRO A 257 -20.45 4.62 -28.04
N ASN A 258 -19.27 5.16 -28.41
CA ASN A 258 -18.89 5.45 -29.78
C ASN A 258 -17.94 4.41 -30.40
N GLY A 259 -17.61 3.35 -29.66
CA GLY A 259 -16.73 2.28 -30.12
C GLY A 259 -15.68 1.90 -29.08
N THR A 260 -14.79 1.01 -29.44
CA THR A 260 -13.73 0.52 -28.58
C THR A 260 -12.49 1.43 -28.69
N VAL A 261 -11.98 1.89 -27.57
CA VAL A 261 -10.74 2.67 -27.46
C VAL A 261 -9.67 1.83 -26.79
N GLN A 262 -8.52 1.67 -27.43
CA GLN A 262 -7.31 1.12 -26.83
C GLN A 262 -6.58 2.24 -26.11
N VAL A 263 -6.17 1.99 -24.86
CA VAL A 263 -5.38 2.90 -24.05
C VAL A 263 -4.04 2.23 -23.79
N HIS A 264 -2.96 2.86 -24.23
CA HIS A 264 -1.59 2.41 -23.97
C HIS A 264 -0.82 3.49 -23.22
N ILE A 265 -0.37 3.20 -22.01
CA ILE A 265 0.38 4.12 -21.18
C ILE A 265 1.87 3.78 -21.29
N VAL A 266 2.64 4.68 -21.88
CA VAL A 266 4.09 4.58 -22.00
C VAL A 266 4.72 5.45 -20.93
N SER A 267 5.30 4.82 -19.91
CA SER A 267 5.90 5.54 -18.78
C SER A 267 6.98 4.72 -18.07
N LYS A 268 7.67 5.36 -17.16
CA LYS A 268 8.52 4.75 -16.13
C LYS A 268 8.07 5.19 -14.73
N TYR A 269 6.80 5.54 -14.59
CA TYR A 269 6.16 5.89 -13.32
C TYR A 269 6.15 4.67 -12.39
N PRO A 270 6.41 4.81 -11.10
CA PRO A 270 6.58 6.04 -10.30
C PRO A 270 8.01 6.60 -10.25
N PHE A 271 8.97 6.03 -11.00
CA PHE A 271 10.39 6.41 -10.93
C PHE A 271 10.75 7.59 -11.85
N ARG A 272 9.84 8.01 -12.71
CA ARG A 272 9.93 9.20 -13.57
C ARG A 272 8.64 9.99 -13.49
N ASP A 273 8.73 11.27 -13.80
CA ASP A 273 7.69 12.26 -13.56
C ASP A 273 6.83 12.52 -14.80
N ASN A 274 6.95 11.70 -15.83
CA ASN A 274 6.24 11.87 -17.08
C ASN A 274 5.65 10.56 -17.60
N ALA A 275 4.57 10.70 -18.37
CA ALA A 275 3.91 9.61 -19.08
C ALA A 275 3.36 10.10 -20.43
N VAL A 276 3.21 9.18 -21.36
CA VAL A 276 2.46 9.38 -22.61
C VAL A 276 1.31 8.39 -22.62
N ILE A 277 0.09 8.89 -22.81
CA ILE A 277 -1.12 8.08 -22.98
C ILE A 277 -1.44 8.08 -24.47
N GLU A 278 -1.30 6.94 -25.11
CA GLU A 278 -1.66 6.71 -26.51
C GLU A 278 -3.05 6.11 -26.57
N LEU A 279 -3.95 6.80 -27.27
CA LEU A 279 -5.31 6.33 -27.53
C LEU A 279 -5.41 5.91 -28.99
N SER A 280 -5.97 4.75 -29.27
CA SER A 280 -6.25 4.32 -30.64
C SER A 280 -7.60 3.66 -30.76
N SER A 281 -8.19 3.72 -31.98
CA SER A 281 -9.47 3.09 -32.30
C SER A 281 -9.49 2.68 -33.78
N ASP A 282 -10.17 1.59 -34.10
CA ASP A 282 -10.33 1.10 -35.46
C ASP A 282 -11.18 2.04 -36.34
N LYS A 283 -12.02 2.84 -35.72
CA LYS A 283 -12.87 3.85 -36.36
C LYS A 283 -12.84 5.12 -35.53
N PRO A 284 -13.02 6.32 -36.14
CA PRO A 284 -13.11 7.55 -35.37
C PRO A 284 -14.12 7.43 -34.23
N ALA A 285 -13.66 7.64 -32.98
CA ALA A 285 -14.46 7.51 -31.79
C ALA A 285 -14.28 8.75 -30.89
N GLU A 286 -15.38 9.44 -30.61
CA GLU A 286 -15.40 10.51 -29.62
C GLU A 286 -15.48 9.92 -28.23
N THR A 287 -14.60 10.36 -27.31
CA THR A 287 -14.58 9.91 -25.92
C THR A 287 -14.11 11.03 -24.99
N CYS A 288 -14.43 10.92 -23.72
CA CYS A 288 -13.87 11.78 -22.68
C CYS A 288 -12.76 11.01 -21.95
N LEU A 289 -11.51 11.44 -22.14
CA LEU A 289 -10.40 10.94 -21.36
C LEU A 289 -10.35 11.68 -20.02
N GLN A 290 -10.36 10.93 -18.94
CA GLN A 290 -10.14 11.42 -17.58
C GLN A 290 -8.81 10.88 -17.06
N ILE A 291 -8.01 11.74 -16.42
CA ILE A 291 -6.70 11.37 -15.89
C ILE A 291 -6.64 11.84 -14.43
N ARG A 292 -6.46 10.92 -13.50
CA ARG A 292 -6.18 11.29 -12.11
C ARG A 292 -4.80 11.96 -12.02
N ILE A 293 -4.81 13.18 -11.49
CA ILE A 293 -3.58 13.91 -11.18
C ILE A 293 -3.25 13.65 -9.72
N PRO A 294 -2.11 12.99 -9.43
CA PRO A 294 -1.77 12.63 -8.04
C PRO A 294 -1.69 13.85 -7.13
N GLY A 295 -2.30 13.76 -5.95
CA GLY A 295 -2.34 14.86 -4.97
C GLY A 295 -0.97 15.19 -4.35
N PHE A 296 0.00 14.28 -4.41
CA PHE A 296 1.38 14.51 -3.97
C PHE A 296 2.27 15.18 -5.04
N ALA A 297 1.74 15.49 -6.23
CA ALA A 297 2.46 16.31 -7.20
C ALA A 297 2.42 17.79 -6.77
N LYS A 298 3.55 18.49 -6.87
CA LYS A 298 3.61 19.93 -6.66
C LYS A 298 2.99 20.71 -7.81
N LYS A 299 3.21 20.22 -9.04
CA LYS A 299 2.67 20.75 -10.29
C LYS A 299 2.40 19.60 -11.26
N ALA A 300 1.44 19.82 -12.13
CA ALA A 300 1.12 18.89 -13.21
C ALA A 300 0.70 19.65 -14.47
N THR A 301 1.02 19.10 -15.64
CA THR A 301 0.49 19.54 -16.93
C THR A 301 0.02 18.35 -17.75
N VAL A 302 -1.03 18.56 -18.55
CA VAL A 302 -1.51 17.62 -19.57
C VAL A 302 -1.51 18.35 -20.91
N ASN A 303 -0.74 17.85 -21.88
CA ASN A 303 -0.50 18.53 -23.15
C ASN A 303 -0.09 20.01 -22.97
N GLY A 304 0.75 20.31 -21.96
CA GLY A 304 1.20 21.67 -21.62
C GLY A 304 0.14 22.55 -20.94
N LYS A 305 -1.08 22.06 -20.71
CA LYS A 305 -2.12 22.76 -19.93
C LYS A 305 -1.97 22.39 -18.45
N GLU A 306 -2.08 23.40 -17.59
CA GLU A 306 -2.04 23.19 -16.14
C GLU A 306 -3.18 22.24 -15.68
N ALA A 307 -2.83 21.29 -14.82
CA ALA A 307 -3.74 20.33 -14.22
C ALA A 307 -3.59 20.38 -12.68
N CYS A 308 -4.73 20.34 -11.97
CA CYS A 308 -4.75 20.52 -10.52
C CYS A 308 -4.41 19.19 -9.82
N PRO A 309 -3.36 19.11 -8.97
CA PRO A 309 -3.09 17.92 -8.17
C PRO A 309 -4.27 17.56 -7.25
N GLY A 310 -4.50 16.26 -7.06
CA GLY A 310 -5.61 15.73 -6.26
C GLY A 310 -6.99 15.79 -6.93
N THR A 311 -7.02 16.00 -8.26
CA THR A 311 -8.27 16.04 -9.05
C THR A 311 -8.16 15.18 -10.31
N TYR A 312 -9.23 15.14 -11.10
CA TYR A 312 -9.19 14.59 -12.45
C TYR A 312 -9.06 15.70 -13.48
N PHE A 313 -8.13 15.55 -14.41
CA PHE A 313 -8.08 16.33 -15.64
C PHE A 313 -8.97 15.66 -16.68
N GLU A 314 -9.86 16.42 -17.31
CA GLU A 314 -10.82 15.92 -18.29
C GLU A 314 -10.60 16.55 -19.65
N GLN A 315 -10.65 15.75 -20.70
CA GLN A 315 -10.56 16.23 -22.07
C GLN A 315 -11.43 15.38 -23.00
N ASN A 316 -12.32 16.04 -23.77
CA ASN A 316 -13.00 15.39 -24.88
C ASN A 316 -12.03 15.26 -26.05
N ILE A 317 -11.94 14.06 -26.61
CA ILE A 317 -10.97 13.69 -27.64
C ILE A 317 -11.70 12.93 -28.74
N LEU A 318 -11.44 13.30 -30.00
CA LEU A 318 -11.74 12.45 -31.14
C LEU A 318 -10.51 11.57 -31.39
N VAL A 319 -10.66 10.28 -31.17
CA VAL A 319 -9.63 9.28 -31.47
C VAL A 319 -9.81 8.86 -32.92
N ASP A 320 -8.87 9.29 -33.79
CA ASP A 320 -8.82 8.92 -35.22
C ASP A 320 -7.38 8.48 -35.53
N GLY A 321 -7.19 7.18 -35.71
CA GLY A 321 -5.86 6.57 -35.69
C GLY A 321 -5.27 6.56 -34.28
N VAL A 322 -4.07 7.15 -34.10
CA VAL A 322 -3.38 7.25 -32.80
C VAL A 322 -3.35 8.70 -32.32
N THR A 323 -3.86 8.93 -31.13
CA THR A 323 -3.84 10.24 -30.46
C THR A 323 -3.01 10.14 -29.19
N CYS A 324 -1.99 10.99 -29.03
CA CYS A 324 -1.11 11.02 -27.86
C CYS A 324 -1.48 12.15 -26.92
N VAL A 325 -1.50 11.85 -25.60
CA VAL A 325 -1.65 12.82 -24.52
C VAL A 325 -0.45 12.73 -23.60
N THR A 326 0.28 13.82 -23.43
CA THR A 326 1.46 13.88 -22.55
C THR A 326 1.06 14.36 -21.16
N VAL A 327 1.57 13.70 -20.13
CA VAL A 327 1.42 14.09 -18.74
C VAL A 327 2.79 14.36 -18.15
N GLU A 328 2.98 15.55 -17.58
CA GLU A 328 4.19 15.93 -16.87
C GLU A 328 3.84 16.28 -15.43
N LEU A 329 4.58 15.69 -14.49
CA LEU A 329 4.43 15.91 -13.05
C LEU A 329 5.71 16.56 -12.51
N THR A 330 5.59 17.27 -11.39
CA THR A 330 6.74 17.74 -10.62
C THR A 330 6.62 17.21 -9.21
N PHE A 331 7.62 16.40 -8.79
CA PHE A 331 7.73 15.92 -7.43
C PHE A 331 8.93 16.54 -6.72
N GLU A 332 8.74 16.93 -5.47
CA GLU A 332 9.81 17.41 -4.58
C GLU A 332 10.20 16.32 -3.57
N ALA A 333 11.47 16.26 -3.23
CA ALA A 333 11.95 15.47 -2.12
C ALA A 333 11.80 16.30 -0.83
N ILE A 334 10.96 15.84 0.10
CA ILE A 334 10.65 16.56 1.34
C ILE A 334 10.64 15.61 2.54
N LEU A 335 10.98 16.15 3.72
CA LEU A 335 10.79 15.46 4.99
C LEU A 335 9.36 15.67 5.49
N GLN A 336 8.72 14.59 5.90
CA GLN A 336 7.41 14.60 6.59
C GLN A 336 7.59 14.17 8.03
N ASP A 337 6.80 14.78 8.93
CA ASP A 337 6.77 14.45 10.35
C ASP A 337 6.16 13.07 10.59
N ARG A 338 6.75 12.35 11.54
CA ARG A 338 6.27 11.06 12.03
C ARG A 338 6.20 11.07 13.57
N PRO A 339 5.44 10.12 14.17
CA PRO A 339 5.48 9.91 15.62
C PRO A 339 6.90 9.76 16.15
N TYR A 340 7.06 9.93 17.45
CA TYR A 340 8.35 9.88 18.16
C TYR A 340 9.36 10.91 17.65
N ASP A 341 8.87 12.04 17.09
CA ASP A 341 9.67 13.13 16.52
C ASP A 341 10.67 12.63 15.45
N ALA A 342 10.27 11.61 14.71
CA ALA A 342 10.98 11.11 13.54
C ALA A 342 10.54 11.84 12.26
N LYS A 343 11.32 11.66 11.21
CA LYS A 343 11.07 12.16 9.86
C LYS A 343 11.15 11.01 8.87
N VAL A 344 10.40 11.12 7.78
CA VAL A 344 10.52 10.26 6.61
C VAL A 344 10.74 11.10 5.36
N LEU A 345 11.64 10.68 4.47
CA LEU A 345 11.86 11.32 3.19
C LEU A 345 10.89 10.76 2.15
N VAL A 346 10.13 11.63 1.51
CA VAL A 346 9.17 11.27 0.45
C VAL A 346 9.46 12.06 -0.83
N ARG A 347 9.12 11.46 -1.98
CA ARG A 347 9.10 12.12 -3.29
C ARG A 347 8.00 11.50 -4.15
N GLY A 348 6.96 12.27 -4.41
CA GLY A 348 5.76 11.74 -5.07
C GLY A 348 5.14 10.60 -4.24
N PRO A 349 4.78 9.45 -4.86
CA PRO A 349 4.24 8.31 -4.12
C PRO A 349 5.30 7.53 -3.33
N LEU A 350 6.61 7.73 -3.62
CA LEU A 350 7.69 6.93 -3.06
C LEU A 350 8.19 7.46 -1.72
N LEU A 351 8.36 6.55 -0.75
CA LEU A 351 9.16 6.76 0.44
C LEU A 351 10.61 6.36 0.16
N PHE A 352 11.55 7.00 0.86
CA PHE A 352 12.96 6.70 0.75
C PHE A 352 13.55 6.26 2.09
N SER A 353 14.30 5.18 2.05
CA SER A 353 14.89 4.55 3.23
C SER A 353 16.40 4.44 3.08
N LEU A 354 17.10 4.45 4.21
CA LEU A 354 18.48 4.00 4.29
C LEU A 354 18.48 2.48 4.10
N PRO A 355 19.07 1.96 3.01
CA PRO A 355 19.18 0.51 2.84
C PRO A 355 20.21 -0.05 3.81
N VAL A 356 19.86 -1.12 4.49
CA VAL A 356 20.78 -1.88 5.34
C VAL A 356 21.20 -3.13 4.56
N LYS A 357 22.50 -3.31 4.35
CA LYS A 357 23.02 -4.52 3.70
C LYS A 357 22.70 -5.72 4.56
N ALA A 358 22.35 -6.82 3.93
CA ALA A 358 21.97 -8.05 4.61
C ALA A 358 23.00 -9.16 4.41
N LYS A 359 23.39 -9.81 5.50
CA LYS A 359 23.93 -11.16 5.46
C LYS A 359 22.74 -12.12 5.48
N VAL A 360 22.58 -12.89 4.42
CA VAL A 360 21.44 -13.81 4.22
C VAL A 360 21.84 -15.22 4.58
N ASN A 361 21.14 -15.83 5.54
CA ASN A 361 21.27 -17.24 5.91
C ASN A 361 20.04 -17.99 5.42
N ARG A 362 20.23 -19.09 4.68
CA ARG A 362 19.15 -19.98 4.24
C ARG A 362 18.88 -21.03 5.32
N ILE A 363 17.58 -21.26 5.59
CA ILE A 363 17.10 -22.26 6.54
C ILE A 363 16.29 -23.28 5.76
N GLU A 364 16.91 -24.43 5.48
CA GLU A 364 16.26 -25.57 4.83
C GLU A 364 15.76 -26.57 5.87
N TYR A 365 14.54 -27.08 5.69
CA TYR A 365 13.91 -27.98 6.65
C TYR A 365 12.85 -28.87 6.01
N VAL A 366 12.34 -29.83 6.76
CA VAL A 366 11.18 -30.66 6.38
C VAL A 366 10.02 -30.31 7.28
N ARG A 367 8.86 -30.01 6.72
CA ARG A 367 7.63 -29.74 7.44
C ARG A 367 6.49 -30.55 6.82
N ASP A 368 5.76 -31.27 7.65
CA ASP A 368 4.64 -32.11 7.23
C ASP A 368 4.98 -33.07 6.06
N GLY A 369 6.22 -33.63 6.08
CA GLY A 369 6.72 -34.50 5.04
C GLY A 369 7.14 -33.79 3.74
N VAL A 370 7.08 -32.48 3.68
CA VAL A 370 7.48 -31.67 2.51
C VAL A 370 8.84 -31.02 2.77
N GLU A 371 9.79 -31.26 1.87
CA GLU A 371 11.08 -30.61 1.91
C GLU A 371 10.97 -29.14 1.51
N ARG A 372 11.53 -28.26 2.35
CA ARG A 372 11.69 -26.82 2.10
C ARG A 372 13.16 -26.59 1.75
N ARG A 373 13.49 -26.57 0.47
CA ARG A 373 14.84 -26.36 -0.05
C ARG A 373 14.88 -25.15 -0.97
N PHE A 374 16.05 -24.56 -1.12
CA PHE A 374 16.24 -23.43 -2.03
C PHE A 374 15.61 -23.67 -3.42
N PRO A 375 14.84 -22.68 -3.96
CA PRO A 375 14.53 -21.37 -3.39
C PRO A 375 13.32 -21.36 -2.42
N TYR A 376 12.69 -22.48 -2.16
CA TYR A 376 11.46 -22.66 -1.36
C TYR A 376 11.78 -22.92 0.12
N CYS A 377 12.66 -22.14 0.70
CA CYS A 377 13.03 -22.23 2.12
C CYS A 377 12.86 -20.90 2.82
N ASP A 378 13.15 -20.83 4.10
CA ASP A 378 13.13 -19.59 4.86
C ASP A 378 14.51 -18.92 4.83
N TYR A 379 14.50 -17.59 5.09
CA TYR A 379 15.68 -16.76 5.02
C TYR A 379 15.75 -15.85 6.24
N GLU A 380 16.85 -15.94 6.98
CA GLU A 380 17.22 -14.91 7.95
C GLU A 380 18.10 -13.87 7.29
N MET A 381 17.77 -12.61 7.50
CA MET A 381 18.54 -11.47 7.04
C MET A 381 19.05 -10.68 8.26
N LEU A 382 20.36 -10.65 8.43
CA LEU A 382 21.02 -9.95 9.52
C LEU A 382 21.76 -8.71 8.99
N PRO A 383 21.84 -7.59 9.76
CA PRO A 383 22.50 -6.38 9.29
C PRO A 383 23.99 -6.59 9.06
N ASP A 384 24.48 -6.11 7.90
CA ASP A 384 25.89 -6.14 7.48
C ASP A 384 26.39 -4.74 7.05
N SER A 385 25.74 -3.70 7.55
CA SER A 385 26.16 -2.31 7.37
C SER A 385 25.65 -1.43 8.54
N GLU A 386 26.21 -0.25 8.68
CA GLU A 386 25.71 0.77 9.61
C GLU A 386 24.29 1.19 9.24
N TRP A 387 23.44 1.40 10.25
CA TRP A 387 22.04 1.76 10.09
C TRP A 387 21.58 2.92 10.98
N ASN A 388 22.33 3.27 12.02
CA ASN A 388 21.99 4.20 13.10
C ASN A 388 22.25 5.67 12.70
N TYR A 389 21.48 6.20 11.77
CA TYR A 389 21.63 7.55 11.24
C TYR A 389 20.42 8.44 11.56
N GLY A 390 20.66 9.77 11.59
CA GLY A 390 19.66 10.81 11.54
C GLY A 390 19.89 11.78 10.39
N PHE A 391 18.84 12.44 9.91
CA PHE A 391 18.93 13.51 8.91
C PHE A 391 19.66 14.73 9.52
N TYR A 392 20.52 15.38 8.73
CA TYR A 392 21.32 16.54 9.16
C TYR A 392 21.05 17.79 8.31
N SER A 393 20.40 17.65 7.16
CA SER A 393 20.02 18.72 6.24
C SER A 393 18.72 18.35 5.54
N GLU A 394 17.99 19.34 5.08
CA GLU A 394 16.82 19.20 4.21
C GLU A 394 17.17 19.43 2.72
N GLU A 395 18.46 19.46 2.40
CA GLU A 395 18.93 19.52 1.02
C GLU A 395 19.10 18.10 0.46
N PHE A 396 18.43 17.82 -0.65
CA PHE A 396 18.38 16.50 -1.27
C PHE A 396 18.77 16.58 -2.74
N GLU A 397 19.63 15.66 -3.20
CA GLU A 397 20.00 15.50 -4.61
C GLU A 397 19.36 14.22 -5.15
N VAL A 398 18.41 14.37 -6.08
CA VAL A 398 17.76 13.25 -6.73
C VAL A 398 18.64 12.71 -7.86
N ARG A 399 18.86 11.39 -7.89
CA ARG A 399 19.64 10.69 -8.91
C ARG A 399 18.78 9.64 -9.57
N PHE A 400 18.63 9.76 -10.88
CA PHE A 400 17.90 8.80 -11.69
C PHE A 400 18.87 7.76 -12.25
N GLU A 401 18.49 6.49 -12.10
CA GLU A 401 19.19 5.31 -12.59
C GLU A 401 18.34 4.60 -13.65
N PRO A 402 18.90 3.71 -14.46
CA PRO A 402 18.10 2.93 -15.40
C PRO A 402 16.96 2.15 -14.72
N VAL A 403 15.79 2.15 -15.34
CA VAL A 403 14.67 1.29 -14.90
C VAL A 403 14.83 -0.05 -15.60
N THR A 404 14.98 -1.12 -14.82
CA THR A 404 15.13 -2.50 -15.29
C THR A 404 13.80 -3.24 -15.28
N ASP A 405 13.76 -4.48 -15.76
CA ASP A 405 12.57 -5.34 -15.72
C ASP A 405 12.19 -5.76 -14.29
N THR A 406 13.12 -5.60 -13.33
CA THR A 406 12.88 -5.77 -11.88
C THR A 406 13.06 -4.41 -11.18
N PRO A 407 12.08 -3.49 -11.29
CA PRO A 407 12.26 -2.11 -10.86
C PRO A 407 12.40 -1.94 -9.34
N PHE A 408 11.86 -2.86 -8.55
CA PHE A 408 12.05 -2.88 -7.09
C PHE A 408 13.25 -3.73 -6.69
N SER A 409 14.42 -3.40 -7.25
CA SER A 409 15.69 -4.08 -6.99
C SER A 409 16.47 -3.39 -5.87
N ILE A 410 17.05 -4.21 -4.98
CA ILE A 410 17.93 -3.73 -3.90
C ILE A 410 19.26 -3.19 -4.49
N GLU A 411 19.82 -3.89 -5.44
CA GLU A 411 21.11 -3.56 -6.05
C GLU A 411 21.00 -2.41 -7.06
N ASN A 412 19.92 -2.41 -7.85
CA ASN A 412 19.70 -1.48 -8.96
C ASN A 412 18.40 -0.70 -8.84
N PRO A 413 18.19 0.08 -7.75
CA PRO A 413 16.97 0.88 -7.62
C PRO A 413 16.95 1.98 -8.69
N PRO A 414 15.79 2.22 -9.34
CA PRO A 414 15.68 3.14 -10.48
C PRO A 414 15.85 4.62 -10.13
N ILE A 415 15.86 4.95 -8.86
CA ILE A 415 16.04 6.29 -8.31
C ILE A 415 16.71 6.21 -6.95
N ARG A 416 17.60 7.14 -6.67
CA ARG A 416 18.22 7.33 -5.35
C ARG A 416 18.14 8.79 -4.97
N ILE A 417 18.15 9.06 -3.67
CA ILE A 417 18.27 10.42 -3.14
C ILE A 417 19.50 10.49 -2.23
N LYS A 418 20.40 11.40 -2.57
CA LYS A 418 21.52 11.71 -1.70
C LYS A 418 21.05 12.67 -0.61
N ALA A 419 21.25 12.29 0.63
CA ALA A 419 20.93 13.05 1.83
C ALA A 419 22.16 13.22 2.70
N LYS A 420 22.28 14.35 3.38
CA LYS A 420 23.33 14.57 4.39
C LYS A 420 22.83 14.02 5.72
N MET A 421 23.54 13.03 6.27
CA MET A 421 23.15 12.30 7.47
C MET A 421 24.32 12.17 8.45
N VAL A 422 24.00 11.95 9.72
CA VAL A 422 24.97 11.81 10.80
C VAL A 422 24.67 10.58 11.64
N PRO A 423 25.70 9.81 12.11
CA PRO A 423 25.49 8.72 13.04
C PRO A 423 24.92 9.21 14.37
N VAL A 424 24.01 8.43 14.97
CA VAL A 424 23.36 8.73 16.25
C VAL A 424 23.42 7.53 17.20
N PRO A 425 23.34 7.73 18.54
CA PRO A 425 23.35 6.66 19.52
C PRO A 425 21.98 5.95 19.54
N TRP A 426 21.86 4.92 18.71
CA TRP A 426 20.62 4.13 18.57
C TRP A 426 20.85 2.71 19.07
N GLU A 427 20.09 2.30 20.07
CA GLU A 427 20.20 0.95 20.65
C GLU A 427 19.56 -0.12 19.75
N GLU A 428 20.11 -1.31 19.82
CA GLU A 428 19.60 -2.51 19.20
C GLU A 428 19.56 -3.63 20.25
N LYS A 429 18.50 -4.44 20.23
CA LYS A 429 18.37 -5.66 21.03
C LYS A 429 17.71 -6.75 20.22
N GLY A 430 18.38 -7.90 20.12
CA GLY A 430 17.82 -9.08 19.45
C GLY A 430 17.47 -8.87 17.98
N GLY A 431 18.17 -7.97 17.28
CA GLY A 431 17.91 -7.64 15.89
C GLY A 431 16.85 -6.56 15.69
N ILE A 432 16.30 -5.97 16.75
CA ILE A 432 15.32 -4.88 16.71
C ILE A 432 15.95 -3.59 17.22
N CYS A 433 15.84 -2.50 16.45
CA CYS A 433 16.25 -1.18 16.91
C CYS A 433 15.25 -0.63 17.93
N ALA A 434 15.71 0.24 18.84
CA ALA A 434 14.80 0.97 19.70
C ALA A 434 13.84 1.86 18.87
N ILE A 435 12.69 2.23 19.42
CA ILE A 435 11.68 3.07 18.74
C ILE A 435 12.29 4.40 18.27
N SER A 436 13.19 4.96 19.10
CA SER A 436 13.96 6.18 18.80
C SER A 436 15.34 6.07 19.44
N PRO A 437 16.34 6.84 18.96
CA PRO A 437 17.64 6.88 19.63
C PRO A 437 17.52 7.46 21.05
N ILE A 438 18.41 7.01 21.94
CA ILE A 438 18.45 7.46 23.35
C ILE A 438 18.64 8.98 23.42
N GLU A 439 19.56 9.49 22.61
CA GLU A 439 19.88 10.91 22.49
C GLU A 439 19.92 11.32 21.02
N ARG A 440 19.42 12.52 20.74
CA ARG A 440 19.48 13.13 19.39
C ARG A 440 20.78 13.91 19.22
N LYS A 441 21.89 13.21 19.38
CA LYS A 441 23.23 13.77 19.33
C LYS A 441 24.01 13.12 18.20
N ALA A 442 24.72 13.95 17.44
CA ALA A 442 25.68 13.46 16.46
C ALA A 442 26.85 12.74 17.13
N LEU A 443 27.18 11.54 16.65
CA LEU A 443 28.36 10.77 17.09
C LEU A 443 29.60 11.02 16.21
N GLY A 444 29.47 11.80 15.15
CA GLY A 444 30.55 12.08 14.22
C GLY A 444 30.21 13.17 13.23
N GLU A 445 30.99 13.27 12.16
CA GLU A 445 30.76 14.22 11.09
C GLU A 445 29.59 13.76 10.18
N ALA A 446 28.85 14.75 9.65
CA ALA A 446 27.81 14.48 8.69
C ALA A 446 28.42 14.04 7.33
N LYS A 447 27.86 12.99 6.75
CA LYS A 447 28.29 12.45 5.46
C LYS A 447 27.15 12.33 4.46
N ASP A 448 27.47 12.27 3.19
CA ASP A 448 26.53 12.01 2.14
C ASP A 448 26.17 10.52 2.13
N VAL A 449 24.86 10.22 2.22
CA VAL A 449 24.29 8.87 2.22
C VAL A 449 23.28 8.76 1.09
N LEU A 450 23.26 7.62 0.39
CA LEU A 450 22.29 7.34 -0.65
C LEU A 450 21.11 6.58 -0.07
N LEU A 451 19.95 7.21 -0.08
CA LEU A 451 18.66 6.59 0.22
C LEU A 451 18.04 6.03 -1.06
N GLN A 452 17.27 4.96 -0.94
CA GLN A 452 16.56 4.34 -2.06
C GLN A 452 15.09 4.11 -1.73
N PRO A 453 14.21 3.88 -2.73
CA PRO A 453 12.79 3.64 -2.46
C PRO A 453 12.59 2.54 -1.43
N TYR A 454 11.65 2.74 -0.55
CA TYR A 454 11.25 1.78 0.50
C TYR A 454 11.02 0.38 -0.09
N GLY A 455 10.26 0.29 -1.20
CA GLY A 455 9.99 -0.95 -1.92
C GLY A 455 11.23 -1.62 -2.54
N CYS A 456 12.38 -0.91 -2.60
CA CYS A 456 13.66 -1.46 -3.04
C CYS A 456 14.53 -1.93 -1.86
N THR A 457 13.95 -2.20 -0.69
CA THR A 457 14.70 -2.59 0.51
C THR A 457 14.02 -3.77 1.22
N ASN A 458 14.80 -4.75 1.66
CA ASN A 458 14.33 -5.76 2.62
C ASN A 458 14.73 -5.40 4.05
N LEU A 459 15.96 -4.91 4.27
CA LEU A 459 16.37 -4.30 5.55
C LEU A 459 16.54 -2.79 5.36
N ARG A 460 16.04 -1.99 6.31
CA ARG A 460 15.93 -0.54 6.15
C ARG A 460 15.81 0.24 7.44
N MET A 461 16.17 1.54 7.34
CA MET A 461 15.74 2.58 8.29
C MET A 461 14.99 3.65 7.50
N THR A 462 13.74 3.88 7.82
CA THR A 462 12.84 4.80 7.10
C THR A 462 12.47 6.01 7.94
N GLU A 463 12.09 5.79 9.19
CA GLU A 463 11.70 6.83 10.15
C GLU A 463 12.88 7.16 11.04
N MET A 464 13.52 8.30 10.80
CA MET A 464 14.78 8.68 11.45
C MET A 464 14.70 10.09 12.04
N PRO A 465 15.41 10.38 13.14
CA PRO A 465 15.37 11.71 13.74
C PRO A 465 16.03 12.77 12.85
N TYR A 466 15.60 14.02 13.00
CA TYR A 466 16.33 15.18 12.48
C TYR A 466 17.27 15.70 13.57
N ILE A 467 18.55 15.82 13.25
CA ILE A 467 19.59 16.27 14.18
C ILE A 467 19.88 17.74 13.88
N LYS A 468 19.48 18.60 14.81
CA LYS A 468 19.77 20.03 14.70
C LYS A 468 21.26 20.29 14.85
N GLN A 469 21.76 21.25 14.07
CA GLN A 469 23.13 21.76 14.18
C GLN A 469 23.39 22.47 15.51
#